data_84926ed6c9562a09489b9c186fdb049f
#
_entry.id   84926ed6c9562a09489b9c186fdb049f
#
_cell.length_a   1.000
_cell.length_b   1.000
_cell.length_c   1.000
_cell.angle_alpha   90.00
_cell.angle_beta   90.00
_cell.angle_gamma   90.00
#
_symmetry.space_group_name_H-M   'P 1'
#
loop_
_entity.id
_entity.type
_entity.pdbx_description
1 polymer ?
#
loop_
_entity_poly.entity_id
_entity_poly.type
_entity_poly.pdbx_seq_one_letter_code
_entity_poly.pdbx_strand_id
1 'polypeptide(L)'
;DVDAPLVDQLSHKQEYKVKVVGTECQIDTVTHVTAVNSASDDVIDRIVKTDLVTTAVGPNVLDIIAKTIAKGIAKRFEAGNDAPLNIIACENMVRGTTHLKGEVYKHLDESLHTKADELVGFVDSAVDRIVPPAEAANDDPLEVTVESFSEWIVDEQQFKGDIPNIAGMEKTNNLMAFVERKLFTLNTGHCITAYLGCLKGHRTIREAIEDPSIHAEVKQAMQESGEVLIRRYGFDRDMHNAYIEKILGRFA
;
A
#
# COMPACT_ATOMS: atom_id res chain seq x y z
N ASP A 1 -5.29 1.85 -15.56
CA ASP A 1 -3.93 1.55 -16.03
C ASP A 1 -3.66 2.27 -17.36
N VAL A 2 -2.39 2.49 -17.71
CA VAL A 2 -1.99 3.09 -19.02
C VAL A 2 -1.69 2.01 -20.06
N ASP A 3 -1.49 0.76 -19.66
CA ASP A 3 -1.24 -0.37 -20.55
C ASP A 3 -2.56 -0.80 -21.20
N ALA A 4 -2.77 -0.40 -22.46
CA ALA A 4 -4.02 -0.71 -23.18
C ALA A 4 -4.25 -2.21 -23.36
N PRO A 5 -3.28 -3.06 -23.73
CA PRO A 5 -3.43 -4.52 -23.78
C PRO A 5 -3.91 -5.12 -22.47
N LEU A 6 -3.35 -4.69 -21.33
CA LEU A 6 -3.74 -5.17 -20.01
C LEU A 6 -5.16 -4.74 -19.65
N VAL A 7 -5.52 -3.48 -19.94
CA VAL A 7 -6.88 -2.94 -19.74
C VAL A 7 -7.89 -3.73 -20.56
N ASP A 8 -7.60 -4.01 -21.83
CA ASP A 8 -8.49 -4.77 -22.71
C ASP A 8 -8.68 -6.21 -22.23
N GLN A 9 -7.60 -6.90 -21.84
CA GLN A 9 -7.68 -8.26 -21.32
C GLN A 9 -8.50 -8.32 -20.03
N LEU A 10 -8.24 -7.42 -19.07
CA LEU A 10 -8.95 -7.40 -17.80
C LEU A 10 -10.44 -7.02 -17.97
N SER A 11 -10.74 -6.12 -18.92
CA SER A 11 -12.12 -5.76 -19.25
C SER A 11 -12.91 -6.92 -19.86
N HIS A 12 -12.24 -7.80 -20.62
CA HIS A 12 -12.86 -8.99 -21.20
C HIS A 12 -13.01 -10.12 -20.19
N LYS A 13 -11.96 -10.43 -19.44
CA LYS A 13 -11.98 -11.52 -18.44
C LYS A 13 -12.80 -11.18 -17.21
N GLN A 14 -12.81 -9.91 -16.78
CA GLN A 14 -13.44 -9.40 -15.55
C GLN A 14 -13.00 -10.14 -14.29
N GLU A 15 -11.87 -10.82 -14.35
CA GLU A 15 -11.25 -11.56 -13.26
C GLU A 15 -9.73 -11.65 -13.45
N TYR A 16 -9.01 -11.84 -12.35
CA TYR A 16 -7.59 -12.17 -12.36
C TYR A 16 -7.24 -13.10 -11.19
N LYS A 17 -6.09 -13.74 -11.29
CA LYS A 17 -5.61 -14.68 -10.28
C LYS A 17 -4.57 -14.01 -9.38
N VAL A 18 -4.65 -14.31 -8.09
CA VAL A 18 -3.65 -13.97 -7.09
C VAL A 18 -3.04 -15.25 -6.57
N LYS A 19 -1.77 -15.50 -6.92
CA LYS A 19 -1.00 -16.63 -6.42
C LYS A 19 -0.34 -16.21 -5.11
N VAL A 20 -0.84 -16.76 -4.01
CA VAL A 20 -0.28 -16.54 -2.67
C VAL A 20 0.80 -17.57 -2.42
N VAL A 21 2.04 -17.11 -2.25
CA VAL A 21 3.18 -18.00 -1.97
C VAL A 21 3.58 -17.91 -0.50
N GLY A 22 3.93 -19.06 0.09
CA GLY A 22 4.29 -19.23 1.48
C GLY A 22 4.61 -20.70 1.76
N THR A 23 4.28 -21.18 2.95
CA THR A 23 4.39 -22.61 3.30
C THR A 23 3.50 -23.50 2.42
N GLU A 24 2.38 -22.97 1.97
CA GLU A 24 1.48 -23.56 0.98
C GLU A 24 1.23 -22.54 -0.13
N CYS A 25 1.07 -23.03 -1.36
CA CYS A 25 0.71 -22.20 -2.50
C CYS A 25 -0.82 -22.23 -2.66
N GLN A 26 -1.46 -21.06 -2.61
CA GLN A 26 -2.89 -20.90 -2.83
C GLN A 26 -3.12 -19.99 -4.04
N ILE A 27 -4.14 -20.28 -4.83
CA ILE A 27 -4.56 -19.40 -5.93
C ILE A 27 -5.97 -18.90 -5.62
N ASP A 28 -6.08 -17.59 -5.44
CA ASP A 28 -7.36 -16.91 -5.26
C ASP A 28 -7.77 -16.26 -6.59
N THR A 29 -9.07 -16.25 -6.88
CA THR A 29 -9.60 -15.57 -8.07
C THR A 29 -10.37 -14.32 -7.61
N VAL A 30 -9.95 -13.16 -8.09
CA VAL A 30 -10.65 -11.89 -7.89
C VAL A 30 -11.59 -11.68 -9.07
N THR A 31 -12.87 -11.56 -8.82
CA THR A 31 -13.93 -11.45 -9.84
C THR A 31 -14.62 -10.08 -9.80
N HIS A 32 -15.48 -9.80 -10.80
CA HIS A 32 -16.23 -8.54 -10.93
C HIS A 32 -15.31 -7.32 -11.09
N VAL A 33 -14.19 -7.52 -11.77
CA VAL A 33 -13.21 -6.47 -12.04
C VAL A 33 -13.52 -5.84 -13.39
N THR A 34 -13.48 -4.51 -13.44
CA THR A 34 -13.52 -3.76 -14.70
C THR A 34 -12.30 -2.86 -14.78
N ALA A 35 -11.76 -2.70 -15.98
CA ALA A 35 -10.61 -1.84 -16.21
C ALA A 35 -10.97 -0.69 -17.15
N VAL A 36 -10.35 0.46 -16.93
CA VAL A 36 -10.41 1.61 -17.83
C VAL A 36 -9.00 2.18 -18.00
N ASN A 37 -8.73 2.76 -19.16
CA ASN A 37 -7.46 3.45 -19.37
C ASN A 37 -7.42 4.71 -18.50
N SER A 38 -6.37 4.86 -17.70
CA SER A 38 -6.22 5.99 -16.78
C SER A 38 -6.06 7.35 -17.47
N ALA A 39 -5.77 7.36 -18.76
CA ALA A 39 -5.71 8.57 -19.57
C ALA A 39 -7.09 8.97 -20.13
N SER A 40 -8.14 8.12 -20.01
CA SER A 40 -9.49 8.44 -20.48
C SER A 40 -10.31 9.19 -19.42
N ASP A 41 -11.31 9.94 -19.89
CA ASP A 41 -12.27 10.62 -19.02
C ASP A 41 -13.17 9.66 -18.23
N ASP A 42 -13.21 8.37 -18.61
CA ASP A 42 -13.96 7.34 -17.88
C ASP A 42 -13.53 7.20 -16.42
N VAL A 43 -12.24 7.45 -16.13
CA VAL A 43 -11.73 7.46 -14.75
C VAL A 43 -12.43 8.54 -13.91
N ILE A 44 -12.64 9.72 -14.50
CA ILE A 44 -13.34 10.83 -13.85
C ILE A 44 -14.78 10.41 -13.54
N ASP A 45 -15.46 9.76 -14.48
CA ASP A 45 -16.83 9.27 -14.30
C ASP A 45 -16.95 8.17 -13.24
N ARG A 46 -15.88 7.37 -13.06
CA ARG A 46 -15.81 6.40 -11.96
C ARG A 46 -15.69 7.09 -10.60
N ILE A 47 -14.84 8.11 -10.50
CA ILE A 47 -14.68 8.89 -9.24
C ILE A 47 -15.99 9.57 -8.84
N VAL A 48 -16.79 10.03 -9.79
CA VAL A 48 -18.13 10.61 -9.51
C VAL A 48 -19.06 9.65 -8.78
N LYS A 49 -18.93 8.34 -9.02
CA LYS A 49 -19.88 7.31 -8.56
C LYS A 49 -19.37 6.42 -7.43
N THR A 50 -18.07 6.46 -7.14
CA THR A 50 -17.47 5.59 -6.10
C THR A 50 -17.47 6.24 -4.72
N ASP A 51 -17.37 5.43 -3.68
CA ASP A 51 -17.25 5.88 -2.28
C ASP A 51 -15.81 5.74 -1.77
N LEU A 52 -14.99 4.94 -2.46
CA LEU A 52 -13.61 4.69 -2.10
C LEU A 52 -12.71 4.69 -3.34
N VAL A 53 -11.59 5.40 -3.25
CA VAL A 53 -10.50 5.38 -4.23
C VAL A 53 -9.22 4.94 -3.53
N THR A 54 -8.54 3.94 -4.07
CA THR A 54 -7.20 3.55 -3.61
C THR A 54 -6.18 3.76 -4.72
N THR A 55 -4.95 4.12 -4.37
CA THR A 55 -3.84 4.20 -5.33
C THR A 55 -2.75 3.20 -4.98
N ALA A 56 -2.11 2.64 -6.00
CA ALA A 56 -0.92 1.78 -5.91
C ALA A 56 -0.10 1.96 -7.19
N VAL A 57 0.29 3.20 -7.47
CA VAL A 57 0.92 3.63 -8.73
C VAL A 57 2.42 3.93 -8.58
N GLY A 58 2.89 3.92 -7.35
CA GLY A 58 4.22 4.36 -6.96
C GLY A 58 4.24 5.84 -6.52
N PRO A 59 5.06 6.20 -5.50
CA PRO A 59 5.07 7.54 -4.91
C PRO A 59 5.27 8.67 -5.92
N ASN A 60 6.11 8.44 -6.93
CA ASN A 60 6.46 9.44 -7.96
C ASN A 60 5.31 9.74 -8.95
N VAL A 61 4.24 8.94 -8.94
CA VAL A 61 3.09 9.09 -9.85
C VAL A 61 1.94 9.82 -9.17
N LEU A 62 1.97 9.97 -7.85
CA LEU A 62 0.91 10.63 -7.09
C LEU A 62 0.63 12.05 -7.58
N ASP A 63 1.66 12.84 -7.87
CA ASP A 63 1.54 14.20 -8.39
C ASP A 63 0.83 14.24 -9.76
N ILE A 64 1.07 13.20 -10.57
CA ILE A 64 0.48 13.10 -11.91
C ILE A 64 -1.02 12.80 -11.82
N ILE A 65 -1.42 11.83 -10.99
CA ILE A 65 -2.82 11.42 -10.87
C ILE A 65 -3.67 12.41 -10.06
N ALA A 66 -3.04 13.26 -9.25
CA ALA A 66 -3.70 14.28 -8.45
C ALA A 66 -4.62 15.17 -9.30
N LYS A 67 -4.21 15.53 -10.52
CA LYS A 67 -5.00 16.32 -11.46
C LYS A 67 -6.29 15.60 -11.89
N THR A 68 -6.22 14.30 -12.15
CA THR A 68 -7.40 13.50 -12.51
C THR A 68 -8.35 13.35 -11.34
N ILE A 69 -7.80 13.14 -10.13
CA ILE A 69 -8.60 13.06 -8.90
C ILE A 69 -9.29 14.38 -8.63
N ALA A 70 -8.60 15.52 -8.75
CA ALA A 70 -9.20 16.85 -8.58
C ALA A 70 -10.38 17.08 -9.54
N LYS A 71 -10.23 16.73 -10.81
CA LYS A 71 -11.32 16.80 -11.81
C LYS A 71 -12.49 15.89 -11.42
N GLY A 72 -12.21 14.69 -10.92
CA GLY A 72 -13.23 13.74 -10.47
C GLY A 72 -14.03 14.31 -9.28
N ILE A 73 -13.35 14.91 -8.30
CA ILE A 73 -13.98 15.56 -7.14
C ILE A 73 -14.85 16.75 -7.59
N ALA A 74 -14.34 17.63 -8.46
CA ALA A 74 -15.09 18.76 -8.99
C ALA A 74 -16.36 18.29 -9.73
N LYS A 75 -16.22 17.33 -10.64
CA LYS A 75 -17.36 16.77 -11.40
C LYS A 75 -18.38 16.06 -10.49
N ARG A 76 -17.93 15.41 -9.41
CA ARG A 76 -18.80 14.81 -8.39
C ARG A 76 -19.68 15.87 -7.74
N PHE A 77 -19.12 17.00 -7.35
CA PHE A 77 -19.86 18.10 -6.74
C PHE A 77 -20.79 18.79 -7.72
N GLU A 78 -20.37 18.99 -8.98
CA GLU A 78 -21.22 19.50 -10.07
C GLU A 78 -22.43 18.60 -10.35
N ALA A 79 -22.25 17.29 -10.22
CA ALA A 79 -23.33 16.30 -10.38
C ALA A 79 -24.27 16.23 -9.16
N GLY A 80 -24.05 17.02 -8.12
CA GLY A 80 -24.83 17.03 -6.88
C GLY A 80 -24.63 15.77 -6.01
N ASN A 81 -23.53 15.04 -6.19
CA ASN A 81 -23.21 13.91 -5.35
C ASN A 81 -22.44 14.40 -4.11
N ASP A 82 -23.16 14.56 -3.01
CA ASP A 82 -22.62 15.01 -1.70
C ASP A 82 -22.38 13.83 -0.74
N ALA A 83 -22.41 12.58 -1.22
CA ALA A 83 -22.00 11.43 -0.42
C ALA A 83 -20.49 11.47 -0.12
N PRO A 84 -20.03 11.01 1.04
CA PRO A 84 -18.63 10.95 1.37
C PRO A 84 -17.81 10.16 0.34
N LEU A 85 -16.60 10.66 0.04
CA LEU A 85 -15.60 9.98 -0.77
C LEU A 85 -14.34 9.81 0.07
N ASN A 86 -13.81 8.59 0.15
CA ASN A 86 -12.52 8.36 0.83
C ASN A 86 -11.44 7.97 -0.18
N ILE A 87 -10.25 8.55 -0.03
CA ILE A 87 -9.10 8.33 -0.89
C ILE A 87 -7.96 7.82 -0.02
N ILE A 88 -7.35 6.70 -0.40
CA ILE A 88 -6.26 6.06 0.34
C ILE A 88 -5.10 5.78 -0.61
N ALA A 89 -3.96 6.41 -0.39
CA ALA A 89 -2.74 6.07 -1.10
C ALA A 89 -2.07 4.86 -0.43
N CYS A 90 -2.14 3.70 -1.11
CA CYS A 90 -1.51 2.45 -0.70
C CYS A 90 -0.08 2.36 -1.27
N GLU A 91 0.74 3.35 -0.93
CA GLU A 91 2.09 3.51 -1.46
C GLU A 91 3.15 3.22 -0.39
N ASN A 92 4.35 2.86 -0.81
CA ASN A 92 5.49 2.77 0.10
C ASN A 92 6.04 4.18 0.40
N MET A 93 5.25 5.00 1.07
CA MET A 93 5.53 6.40 1.37
C MET A 93 4.90 6.79 2.71
N VAL A 94 5.66 7.52 3.53
CA VAL A 94 5.14 8.09 4.78
C VAL A 94 4.16 9.22 4.44
N ARG A 95 2.93 9.13 4.95
CA ARG A 95 1.86 10.09 4.70
C ARG A 95 1.59 10.34 3.22
N GLY A 96 1.56 9.25 2.44
CA GLY A 96 1.34 9.32 0.99
C GLY A 96 0.02 9.97 0.63
N THR A 97 -1.04 9.71 1.39
CA THR A 97 -2.36 10.32 1.12
C THR A 97 -2.41 11.78 1.53
N THR A 98 -1.74 12.16 2.65
CA THR A 98 -1.57 13.59 3.02
C THR A 98 -0.83 14.35 1.92
N HIS A 99 0.23 13.77 1.34
CA HIS A 99 0.92 14.35 0.19
C HIS A 99 -0.02 14.48 -1.02
N LEU A 100 -0.72 13.40 -1.38
CA LEU A 100 -1.70 13.40 -2.48
C LEU A 100 -2.78 14.48 -2.29
N LYS A 101 -3.29 14.67 -1.05
CA LYS A 101 -4.23 15.76 -0.75
C LYS A 101 -3.65 17.12 -1.16
N GLY A 102 -2.41 17.40 -0.75
CA GLY A 102 -1.74 18.64 -1.10
C GLY A 102 -1.64 18.87 -2.62
N GLU A 103 -1.34 17.80 -3.36
CA GLU A 103 -1.25 17.87 -4.83
C GLU A 103 -2.64 18.02 -5.49
N VAL A 104 -3.66 17.33 -5.00
CA VAL A 104 -5.05 17.47 -5.48
C VAL A 104 -5.55 18.91 -5.29
N TYR A 105 -5.29 19.53 -4.14
CA TYR A 105 -5.74 20.88 -3.84
C TYR A 105 -5.09 21.96 -4.73
N LYS A 106 -3.91 21.70 -5.30
CA LYS A 106 -3.31 22.61 -6.32
C LYS A 106 -4.10 22.64 -7.63
N HIS A 107 -4.91 21.61 -7.91
CA HIS A 107 -5.69 21.46 -9.13
C HIS A 107 -7.20 21.60 -8.92
N LEU A 108 -7.66 21.64 -7.67
CA LEU A 108 -9.05 21.84 -7.31
C LEU A 108 -9.31 23.36 -7.14
N ASP A 109 -10.43 23.85 -7.68
CA ASP A 109 -10.83 25.24 -7.51
C ASP A 109 -10.98 25.60 -6.02
N GLU A 110 -10.43 26.74 -5.60
CA GLU A 110 -10.43 27.17 -4.18
C GLU A 110 -11.86 27.25 -3.59
N SER A 111 -12.85 27.58 -4.42
CA SER A 111 -14.26 27.64 -3.98
C SER A 111 -14.82 26.28 -3.55
N LEU A 112 -14.18 25.18 -3.97
CA LEU A 112 -14.56 23.81 -3.63
C LEU A 112 -13.81 23.25 -2.42
N HIS A 113 -12.76 23.93 -1.92
CA HIS A 113 -11.91 23.42 -0.85
C HIS A 113 -12.68 23.11 0.43
N THR A 114 -13.55 24.05 0.88
CA THR A 114 -14.36 23.84 2.09
C THR A 114 -15.25 22.60 1.96
N LYS A 115 -15.93 22.46 0.81
CA LYS A 115 -16.78 21.30 0.55
C LYS A 115 -15.97 20.00 0.47
N ALA A 116 -14.77 20.05 -0.11
CA ALA A 116 -13.86 18.91 -0.16
C ALA A 116 -13.36 18.52 1.24
N ASP A 117 -13.04 19.47 2.11
CA ASP A 117 -12.65 19.18 3.50
C ASP A 117 -13.78 18.53 4.31
N GLU A 118 -15.04 18.83 3.97
CA GLU A 118 -16.20 18.23 4.63
C GLU A 118 -16.51 16.81 4.13
N LEU A 119 -16.42 16.58 2.82
CA LEU A 119 -16.96 15.39 2.16
C LEU A 119 -15.89 14.41 1.65
N VAL A 120 -14.64 14.83 1.51
CA VAL A 120 -13.56 13.97 1.01
C VAL A 120 -12.57 13.64 2.13
N GLY A 121 -12.49 12.36 2.48
CA GLY A 121 -11.48 11.82 3.38
C GLY A 121 -10.20 11.49 2.61
N PHE A 122 -9.09 12.09 3.01
CA PHE A 122 -7.76 11.70 2.55
C PHE A 122 -7.09 10.91 3.67
N VAL A 123 -7.15 9.58 3.55
CA VAL A 123 -6.84 8.67 4.65
C VAL A 123 -5.44 8.11 4.46
N ASP A 124 -4.52 8.46 5.35
CA ASP A 124 -3.18 7.89 5.35
C ASP A 124 -3.22 6.40 5.72
N SER A 125 -2.31 5.64 5.14
CA SER A 125 -2.19 4.21 5.38
C SER A 125 -0.75 3.73 5.50
N ALA A 126 -0.57 2.60 6.15
CA ALA A 126 0.64 1.79 6.12
C ALA A 126 0.31 0.47 5.44
N VAL A 127 1.07 0.15 4.39
CA VAL A 127 0.92 -1.12 3.65
C VAL A 127 2.20 -1.93 3.75
N ASP A 128 2.06 -3.23 3.96
CA ASP A 128 3.17 -4.16 4.00
C ASP A 128 2.75 -5.50 3.36
N ARG A 129 3.25 -5.76 2.19
CA ARG A 129 3.17 -7.04 1.48
C ARG A 129 4.28 -7.09 0.44
N ILE A 130 5.07 -8.16 0.44
CA ILE A 130 6.06 -8.38 -0.60
C ILE A 130 5.35 -8.93 -1.84
N VAL A 131 5.62 -8.29 -2.96
CA VAL A 131 5.20 -8.73 -4.30
C VAL A 131 6.49 -9.09 -5.05
N PRO A 132 6.82 -10.40 -5.15
CA PRO A 132 8.01 -10.82 -5.88
C PRO A 132 7.95 -10.37 -7.34
N PRO A 133 9.08 -10.17 -8.02
CA PRO A 133 9.10 -9.95 -9.45
C PRO A 133 8.37 -11.09 -10.17
N ALA A 134 7.60 -10.76 -11.22
CA ALA A 134 6.94 -11.76 -12.04
C ALA A 134 7.99 -12.74 -12.61
N GLU A 135 7.75 -14.04 -12.44
CA GLU A 135 8.58 -15.06 -13.08
C GLU A 135 8.45 -14.91 -14.60
N ALA A 136 9.59 -14.98 -15.31
CA ALA A 136 9.62 -14.84 -16.78
C ALA A 136 8.81 -15.93 -17.53
N ALA A 137 8.33 -16.95 -16.82
CA ALA A 137 7.55 -18.07 -17.33
C ALA A 137 6.05 -17.97 -16.99
N ASN A 138 5.56 -16.82 -16.54
CA ASN A 138 4.13 -16.70 -16.25
C ASN A 138 3.35 -16.47 -17.54
N ASP A 139 2.58 -17.47 -17.95
CA ASP A 139 1.78 -17.43 -19.20
C ASP A 139 0.54 -16.54 -19.11
N ASP A 140 0.09 -16.16 -17.91
CA ASP A 140 -1.05 -15.25 -17.70
C ASP A 140 -0.59 -13.89 -17.20
N PRO A 141 -0.62 -12.84 -18.05
CA PRO A 141 -0.19 -11.49 -17.66
C PRO A 141 -1.09 -10.84 -16.58
N LEU A 142 -2.26 -11.44 -16.31
CA LEU A 142 -3.16 -10.98 -15.25
C LEU A 142 -2.91 -11.69 -13.90
N GLU A 143 -2.05 -12.72 -13.85
CA GLU A 143 -1.72 -13.34 -12.57
C GLU A 143 -0.71 -12.51 -11.78
N VAL A 144 -1.01 -12.28 -10.51
CA VAL A 144 -0.15 -11.56 -9.57
C VAL A 144 0.32 -12.51 -8.49
N THR A 145 1.64 -12.64 -8.30
CA THR A 145 2.21 -13.40 -7.19
C THR A 145 2.44 -12.50 -5.98
N VAL A 146 2.02 -12.95 -4.80
CA VAL A 146 2.17 -12.22 -3.54
C VAL A 146 2.58 -13.18 -2.42
N GLU A 147 3.23 -12.66 -1.37
CA GLU A 147 3.46 -13.44 -0.15
C GLU A 147 2.14 -13.65 0.65
N SER A 148 2.15 -14.65 1.54
CA SER A 148 1.01 -14.93 2.42
C SER A 148 0.77 -13.84 3.47
N PHE A 149 1.80 -13.09 3.87
CA PHE A 149 1.66 -11.96 4.78
C PHE A 149 1.05 -10.74 4.07
N SER A 150 0.14 -10.07 4.75
CA SER A 150 -0.36 -8.75 4.34
C SER A 150 -0.73 -7.92 5.56
N GLU A 151 -0.43 -6.63 5.51
CA GLU A 151 -0.85 -5.66 6.51
C GLU A 151 -1.30 -4.39 5.79
N TRP A 152 -2.53 -3.95 6.08
CA TRP A 152 -3.07 -2.70 5.58
C TRP A 152 -3.74 -1.95 6.72
N ILE A 153 -3.06 -0.94 7.26
CA ILE A 153 -3.49 -0.19 8.43
C ILE A 153 -3.81 1.23 7.99
N VAL A 154 -4.97 1.74 8.39
CA VAL A 154 -5.47 3.07 8.00
C VAL A 154 -5.73 3.95 9.22
N ASP A 155 -5.56 5.27 9.06
CA ASP A 155 -5.92 6.25 10.07
C ASP A 155 -7.44 6.45 10.09
N GLU A 156 -8.12 5.90 11.12
CA GLU A 156 -9.57 5.97 11.22
C GLU A 156 -10.12 7.40 11.39
N GLN A 157 -9.30 8.34 11.88
CA GLN A 157 -9.72 9.71 12.13
C GLN A 157 -9.86 10.56 10.86
N GLN A 158 -9.27 10.10 9.75
CA GLN A 158 -9.26 10.84 8.49
C GLN A 158 -10.41 10.46 7.55
N PHE A 159 -11.20 9.45 7.89
CA PHE A 159 -12.37 9.07 7.10
C PHE A 159 -13.49 10.11 7.17
N LYS A 160 -14.26 10.18 6.10
CA LYS A 160 -15.54 10.89 6.03
C LYS A 160 -16.67 9.87 5.92
N GLY A 161 -17.74 10.10 6.70
CA GLY A 161 -18.85 9.15 6.78
C GLY A 161 -18.47 7.84 7.46
N ASP A 162 -19.17 6.78 7.11
CA ASP A 162 -18.94 5.45 7.67
C ASP A 162 -17.67 4.82 7.10
N ILE A 163 -16.87 4.21 7.98
CA ILE A 163 -15.67 3.49 7.56
C ILE A 163 -16.10 2.13 7.00
N PRO A 164 -15.76 1.80 5.74
CA PRO A 164 -16.13 0.54 5.15
C PRO A 164 -15.49 -0.64 5.89
N ASN A 165 -16.24 -1.73 6.03
CA ASN A 165 -15.71 -2.97 6.59
C ASN A 165 -15.09 -3.80 5.47
N ILE A 166 -13.76 -3.68 5.32
CA ILE A 166 -12.99 -4.40 4.30
C ILE A 166 -12.12 -5.43 4.99
N ALA A 167 -12.21 -6.69 4.57
CA ALA A 167 -11.39 -7.76 5.10
C ALA A 167 -9.89 -7.45 4.89
N GLY A 168 -9.10 -7.56 5.96
CA GLY A 168 -7.67 -7.25 5.93
C GLY A 168 -7.32 -5.77 6.09
N MET A 169 -8.29 -4.86 6.17
CA MET A 169 -8.05 -3.46 6.53
C MET A 169 -8.17 -3.28 8.05
N GLU A 170 -7.08 -2.91 8.69
CA GLU A 170 -7.03 -2.60 10.12
C GLU A 170 -7.13 -1.09 10.34
N LYS A 171 -7.83 -0.68 11.41
CA LYS A 171 -8.06 0.73 11.75
C LYS A 171 -7.26 1.10 12.99
N THR A 172 -6.68 2.30 12.98
CA THR A 172 -5.95 2.82 14.14
C THR A 172 -6.14 4.33 14.27
N ASN A 173 -6.05 4.83 15.50
CA ASN A 173 -5.94 6.27 15.79
C ASN A 173 -4.48 6.73 15.95
N ASN A 174 -3.52 5.84 15.76
CA ASN A 174 -2.08 6.13 15.87
C ASN A 174 -1.29 5.46 14.73
N LEU A 175 -1.60 5.85 13.49
CA LEU A 175 -0.98 5.28 12.30
C LEU A 175 0.55 5.40 12.32
N MET A 176 1.09 6.52 12.84
CA MET A 176 2.54 6.75 12.85
C MET A 176 3.31 5.69 13.64
N ALA A 177 2.73 5.10 14.68
CA ALA A 177 3.35 4.00 15.39
C ALA A 177 3.62 2.79 14.48
N PHE A 178 2.67 2.46 13.62
CA PHE A 178 2.77 1.35 12.66
C PHE A 178 3.70 1.68 11.48
N VAL A 179 3.64 2.91 10.98
CA VAL A 179 4.57 3.39 9.94
C VAL A 179 6.01 3.31 10.45
N GLU A 180 6.30 3.84 11.63
CA GLU A 180 7.64 3.79 12.22
C GLU A 180 8.05 2.36 12.57
N ARG A 181 7.11 1.51 13.06
CA ARG A 181 7.39 0.09 13.27
C ARG A 181 7.88 -0.59 11.98
N LYS A 182 7.17 -0.39 10.86
CA LYS A 182 7.59 -0.93 9.57
C LYS A 182 8.96 -0.38 9.15
N LEU A 183 9.17 0.94 9.20
CA LEU A 183 10.42 1.57 8.77
C LEU A 183 11.62 1.09 9.57
N PHE A 184 11.50 1.11 10.90
CA PHE A 184 12.62 0.84 11.81
C PHE A 184 12.76 -0.63 12.18
N THR A 185 11.89 -1.50 11.71
CA THR A 185 12.04 -2.95 11.87
C THR A 185 12.23 -3.62 10.52
N LEU A 186 11.18 -3.69 9.67
CA LEU A 186 11.25 -4.39 8.39
C LEU A 186 12.23 -3.74 7.41
N ASN A 187 12.08 -2.44 7.13
CA ASN A 187 12.92 -1.78 6.13
C ASN A 187 14.39 -1.71 6.61
N THR A 188 14.61 -1.47 7.91
CA THR A 188 15.95 -1.50 8.50
C THR A 188 16.59 -2.88 8.39
N GLY A 189 15.87 -3.93 8.78
CA GLY A 189 16.36 -5.31 8.67
C GLY A 189 16.69 -5.68 7.23
N HIS A 190 15.80 -5.35 6.29
CA HIS A 190 16.01 -5.60 4.86
C HIS A 190 17.26 -4.89 4.32
N CYS A 191 17.43 -3.60 4.67
CA CYS A 191 18.57 -2.79 4.26
C CYS A 191 19.91 -3.36 4.79
N ILE A 192 19.96 -3.72 6.08
CA ILE A 192 21.17 -4.30 6.70
C ILE A 192 21.48 -5.65 6.06
N THR A 193 20.48 -6.50 5.86
CA THR A 193 20.64 -7.80 5.18
C THR A 193 21.24 -7.62 3.79
N ALA A 194 20.74 -6.64 3.01
CA ALA A 194 21.24 -6.37 1.67
C ALA A 194 22.71 -5.91 1.67
N TYR A 195 23.07 -4.97 2.55
CA TYR A 195 24.43 -4.45 2.60
C TYR A 195 25.45 -5.48 3.12
N LEU A 196 25.15 -6.19 4.20
CA LEU A 196 26.03 -7.24 4.74
C LEU A 196 26.14 -8.41 3.77
N GLY A 197 25.02 -8.78 3.13
CA GLY A 197 25.00 -9.82 2.10
C GLY A 197 25.90 -9.46 0.92
N CYS A 198 25.77 -8.24 0.40
CA CYS A 198 26.61 -7.74 -0.69
C CYS A 198 28.10 -7.77 -0.32
N LEU A 199 28.47 -7.33 0.90
CA LEU A 199 29.85 -7.37 1.38
C LEU A 199 30.42 -8.79 1.44
N LYS A 200 29.60 -9.79 1.72
CA LYS A 200 29.99 -11.22 1.75
C LYS A 200 29.83 -11.93 0.41
N GLY A 201 29.36 -11.25 -0.63
CA GLY A 201 29.20 -11.79 -1.98
C GLY A 201 27.89 -12.56 -2.22
N HIS A 202 26.93 -12.48 -1.30
CA HIS A 202 25.58 -13.02 -1.53
C HIS A 202 24.84 -12.19 -2.57
N ARG A 203 24.00 -12.85 -3.37
CA ARG A 203 23.31 -12.24 -4.51
C ARG A 203 21.86 -11.89 -4.22
N THR A 204 21.27 -12.53 -3.20
CA THR A 204 19.87 -12.36 -2.84
C THR A 204 19.74 -12.11 -1.32
N ILE A 205 18.61 -11.53 -0.92
CA ILE A 205 18.25 -11.36 0.49
C ILE A 205 18.16 -12.72 1.19
N ARG A 206 17.60 -13.72 0.52
CA ARG A 206 17.49 -15.08 1.04
C ARG A 206 18.86 -15.66 1.38
N GLU A 207 19.79 -15.70 0.42
CA GLU A 207 21.15 -16.19 0.66
C GLU A 207 21.82 -15.44 1.81
N ALA A 208 21.63 -14.12 1.91
CA ALA A 208 22.21 -13.31 2.95
C ALA A 208 21.64 -13.61 4.34
N ILE A 209 20.32 -13.75 4.48
CA ILE A 209 19.69 -13.99 5.78
C ILE A 209 19.91 -15.44 6.27
N GLU A 210 20.15 -16.40 5.37
CA GLU A 210 20.54 -17.77 5.70
C GLU A 210 21.98 -17.87 6.26
N ASP A 211 22.84 -16.83 6.09
CA ASP A 211 24.14 -16.75 6.77
C ASP A 211 23.93 -16.46 8.26
N PRO A 212 24.35 -17.36 9.19
CA PRO A 212 24.07 -17.20 10.61
C PRO A 212 24.64 -15.92 11.23
N SER A 213 25.76 -15.42 10.71
CA SER A 213 26.37 -14.20 11.25
C SER A 213 25.61 -12.95 10.81
N ILE A 214 25.14 -12.90 9.56
CA ILE A 214 24.28 -11.81 9.06
C ILE A 214 22.94 -11.84 9.81
N HIS A 215 22.33 -13.01 9.94
CA HIS A 215 21.08 -13.19 10.69
C HIS A 215 21.18 -12.63 12.11
N ALA A 216 22.26 -12.96 12.84
CA ALA A 216 22.45 -12.49 14.21
C ALA A 216 22.60 -10.95 14.29
N GLU A 217 23.38 -10.35 13.39
CA GLU A 217 23.59 -8.89 13.34
C GLU A 217 22.30 -8.15 12.96
N VAL A 218 21.56 -8.64 11.96
CA VAL A 218 20.26 -8.06 11.54
C VAL A 218 19.27 -8.12 12.68
N LYS A 219 19.12 -9.27 13.33
CA LYS A 219 18.22 -9.43 14.48
C LYS A 219 18.57 -8.46 15.61
N GLN A 220 19.86 -8.34 15.97
CA GLN A 220 20.29 -7.42 17.00
C GLN A 220 19.96 -5.96 16.62
N ALA A 221 20.25 -5.53 15.42
CA ALA A 221 19.92 -4.18 14.97
C ALA A 221 18.43 -3.88 15.00
N MET A 222 17.58 -4.85 14.60
CA MET A 222 16.11 -4.72 14.69
C MET A 222 15.65 -4.64 16.15
N GLN A 223 16.30 -5.35 17.08
CA GLN A 223 16.00 -5.26 18.52
C GLN A 223 16.39 -3.90 19.09
N GLU A 224 17.56 -3.37 18.71
CA GLU A 224 18.03 -2.05 19.16
C GLU A 224 17.07 -0.93 18.72
N SER A 225 16.65 -0.91 17.44
CA SER A 225 15.64 0.04 16.96
C SER A 225 14.27 -0.22 17.60
N GLY A 226 13.92 -1.48 17.84
CA GLY A 226 12.69 -1.90 18.49
C GLY A 226 12.54 -1.36 19.92
N GLU A 227 13.64 -1.26 20.68
CA GLU A 227 13.60 -0.65 22.02
C GLU A 227 13.11 0.80 22.00
N VAL A 228 13.47 1.56 20.98
CA VAL A 228 12.99 2.94 20.80
C VAL A 228 11.49 2.96 20.54
N LEU A 229 11.02 2.07 19.67
CA LEU A 229 9.60 1.95 19.32
C LEU A 229 8.75 1.54 20.53
N ILE A 230 9.21 0.56 21.31
CA ILE A 230 8.55 0.10 22.54
C ILE A 230 8.39 1.26 23.52
N ARG A 231 9.47 2.02 23.77
CA ARG A 231 9.46 3.17 24.70
C ARG A 231 8.59 4.32 24.19
N ARG A 232 8.61 4.59 22.88
CA ARG A 232 7.91 5.74 22.29
C ARG A 232 6.41 5.50 22.15
N TYR A 233 6.01 4.31 21.76
CA TYR A 233 4.63 3.98 21.40
C TYR A 233 3.95 3.03 22.38
N GLY A 234 4.66 2.50 23.37
CA GLY A 234 4.13 1.57 24.35
C GLY A 234 3.81 0.18 23.76
N PHE A 235 4.50 -0.22 22.69
CA PHE A 235 4.35 -1.58 22.17
C PHE A 235 4.73 -2.62 23.21
N ASP A 236 3.99 -3.73 23.25
CA ASP A 236 4.37 -4.87 24.05
C ASP A 236 5.68 -5.47 23.54
N ARG A 237 6.62 -5.72 24.45
CA ARG A 237 7.96 -6.19 24.12
C ARG A 237 7.95 -7.57 23.46
N ASP A 238 7.15 -8.49 23.99
CA ASP A 238 7.13 -9.87 23.51
C ASP A 238 6.46 -9.94 22.14
N MET A 239 5.39 -9.15 21.95
CA MET A 239 4.74 -9.01 20.64
C MET A 239 5.68 -8.37 19.60
N HIS A 240 6.47 -7.37 19.99
CA HIS A 240 7.42 -6.74 19.07
C HIS A 240 8.57 -7.69 18.70
N ASN A 241 9.08 -8.47 19.65
CA ASN A 241 10.07 -9.50 19.38
C ASN A 241 9.52 -10.60 18.45
N ALA A 242 8.28 -11.04 18.67
CA ALA A 242 7.62 -11.98 17.77
C ALA A 242 7.45 -11.40 16.34
N TYR A 243 7.18 -10.11 16.23
CA TYR A 243 7.13 -9.41 14.93
C TYR A 243 8.51 -9.39 14.24
N ILE A 244 9.61 -9.19 14.98
CA ILE A 244 10.98 -9.28 14.43
C ILE A 244 11.24 -10.69 13.88
N GLU A 245 10.93 -11.75 14.64
CA GLU A 245 11.09 -13.14 14.19
C GLU A 245 10.29 -13.44 12.92
N LYS A 246 9.04 -12.93 12.87
CA LYS A 246 8.20 -13.07 11.69
C LYS A 246 8.82 -12.41 10.46
N ILE A 247 9.42 -11.22 10.60
CA ILE A 247 10.09 -10.52 9.51
C ILE A 247 11.33 -11.29 9.04
N LEU A 248 12.17 -11.78 9.96
CA LEU A 248 13.33 -12.57 9.61
C LEU A 248 12.95 -13.82 8.81
N GLY A 249 11.86 -14.49 9.21
CA GLY A 249 11.31 -15.63 8.47
C GLY A 249 10.75 -15.28 7.07
N ARG A 250 10.34 -14.02 6.83
CA ARG A 250 9.90 -13.54 5.50
C ARG A 250 11.07 -13.30 4.55
N PHE A 251 12.28 -13.04 5.08
CA PHE A 251 13.48 -12.85 4.27
C PHE A 251 14.11 -14.17 3.82
N ALA A 252 13.84 -15.28 4.54
CA ALA A 252 14.26 -16.64 4.20
C ALA A 252 13.29 -17.32 3.21
#